data_440047f3e15deaff4a36a6d4d57e14c7
#
_entry.id   440047f3e15deaff4a36a6d4d57e14c7
#
_cell.length_a   1.000
_cell.length_b   1.000
_cell.length_c   1.000
_cell.angle_alpha   90.00
_cell.angle_beta   90.00
_cell.angle_gamma   90.00
#
_symmetry.space_group_name_H-M   'P 1'
#
loop_
_entity.id
_entity.type
_entity.pdbx_description
1 polymer ?
#
loop_
_entity_poly.entity_id
_entity_poly.type
_entity_poly.pdbx_seq_one_letter_code
_entity_poly.pdbx_strand_id
1 'polypeptide(L)'
;MTITRYERPGLAASALLMALRLPVGLQQTIGELRYRGRSSGRHIALPVSYVRVGDSVVVRVANAATKAWWRNFRSPHPASIRIDGFWSTGIGHVVAPGSLEHEQMEALYQKAHPRHRIDVDDPYVVIVLGAEKTTPSRRELSRRWFVAVTAGETLGFAAPAAAGALTVDSAPGVIAAALLIAATIEGGVLAFSQSRVLRWLLHGFPTRDWIMATAAGALAAWTVGLVPVLYGDRLGNWPAAVQVPVVAAGALVMVFAIGVAQWYVLRRWSDRAVLWIWGNAVGWIAGLAAFTTVTTPLWRAGQSAMVTAVIGALGGIVMAAVVAATTGMFLVRILVPGHTPASL
;
A
#
# COMPACT_ATOMS: atom_id res chain seq x y z
N MET A 1 -12.67 -29.98 0.33
CA MET A 1 -12.51 -28.73 1.10
C MET A 1 -13.87 -28.05 1.16
N THR A 2 -14.59 -28.15 2.30
CA THR A 2 -15.95 -27.63 2.43
C THR A 2 -15.89 -26.12 2.55
N ILE A 3 -16.48 -25.39 1.60
CA ILE A 3 -16.53 -23.92 1.64
C ILE A 3 -17.54 -23.50 2.70
N THR A 4 -17.07 -22.94 3.82
CA THR A 4 -17.95 -22.40 4.86
C THR A 4 -18.72 -21.19 4.33
N ARG A 5 -20.04 -21.33 4.18
CA ARG A 5 -20.92 -20.26 3.71
C ARG A 5 -21.33 -19.38 4.89
N TYR A 6 -21.00 -18.09 4.81
CA TYR A 6 -21.39 -17.09 5.81
C TYR A 6 -22.69 -16.40 5.43
N GLU A 7 -23.63 -16.35 6.36
CA GLU A 7 -24.85 -15.56 6.23
C GLU A 7 -24.57 -14.07 6.51
N ARG A 8 -25.17 -13.20 5.72
CA ARG A 8 -25.05 -11.74 5.83
C ARG A 8 -26.40 -11.14 6.17
N PRO A 9 -26.50 -10.30 7.21
CA PRO A 9 -27.78 -9.70 7.57
C PRO A 9 -28.14 -8.56 6.59
N GLY A 10 -28.96 -8.87 5.60
CA GLY A 10 -29.54 -7.90 4.69
C GLY A 10 -28.63 -7.42 3.53
N LEU A 11 -29.26 -6.72 2.58
CA LEU A 11 -28.60 -6.23 1.36
C LEU A 11 -27.57 -5.13 1.66
N ALA A 12 -27.88 -4.20 2.56
CA ALA A 12 -26.98 -3.11 2.94
C ALA A 12 -25.67 -3.63 3.57
N ALA A 13 -25.76 -4.62 4.48
CA ALA A 13 -24.59 -5.25 5.07
C ALA A 13 -23.75 -6.00 4.01
N SER A 14 -24.41 -6.66 3.07
CA SER A 14 -23.73 -7.35 1.96
C SER A 14 -22.99 -6.37 1.05
N ALA A 15 -23.62 -5.25 0.69
CA ALA A 15 -23.00 -4.20 -0.12
C ALA A 15 -21.79 -3.58 0.60
N LEU A 16 -21.90 -3.29 1.90
CA LEU A 16 -20.82 -2.74 2.70
C LEU A 16 -19.66 -3.73 2.84
N LEU A 17 -19.93 -5.03 3.05
CA LEU A 17 -18.89 -6.07 3.06
C LEU A 17 -18.20 -6.24 1.69
N MET A 18 -18.90 -6.00 0.59
CA MET A 18 -18.30 -5.95 -0.74
C MET A 18 -17.42 -4.69 -0.90
N ALA A 19 -17.91 -3.52 -0.47
CA ALA A 19 -17.17 -2.27 -0.50
C ALA A 19 -15.86 -2.33 0.34
N LEU A 20 -15.86 -3.06 1.46
CA LEU A 20 -14.66 -3.31 2.25
C LEU A 20 -13.57 -4.11 1.51
N ARG A 21 -13.89 -4.74 0.39
CA ARG A 21 -12.90 -5.42 -0.47
C ARG A 21 -12.23 -4.46 -1.45
N LEU A 22 -12.87 -3.31 -1.70
CA LEU A 22 -12.36 -2.26 -2.56
C LEU A 22 -11.39 -1.36 -1.78
N PRO A 23 -10.44 -0.76 -2.46
CA PRO A 23 -9.42 0.08 -1.84
C PRO A 23 -9.90 1.52 -1.51
N VAL A 24 -11.07 1.67 -0.92
CA VAL A 24 -11.73 2.99 -0.70
C VAL A 24 -11.54 3.59 0.70
N GLY A 25 -10.61 3.08 1.51
CA GLY A 25 -10.30 3.66 2.83
C GLY A 25 -11.27 3.33 3.96
N LEU A 26 -12.43 2.74 3.69
CA LEU A 26 -13.45 2.36 4.69
C LEU A 26 -12.94 1.36 5.72
N GLN A 27 -11.88 0.62 5.40
CA GLN A 27 -11.30 -0.43 6.25
C GLN A 27 -10.66 0.11 7.54
N GLN A 28 -10.47 1.42 7.67
CA GLN A 28 -9.87 2.04 8.85
C GLN A 28 -10.83 2.15 10.04
N THR A 29 -12.12 2.23 9.75
CA THR A 29 -13.17 2.42 10.74
C THR A 29 -14.22 1.32 10.75
N ILE A 30 -14.27 0.51 9.68
CA ILE A 30 -15.25 -0.57 9.51
C ILE A 30 -14.49 -1.88 9.25
N GLY A 31 -14.78 -2.89 10.07
CA GLY A 31 -14.28 -4.25 9.94
C GLY A 31 -15.36 -5.26 9.55
N GLU A 32 -14.93 -6.45 9.11
CA GLU A 32 -15.83 -7.60 8.93
C GLU A 32 -15.69 -8.54 10.14
N LEU A 33 -16.76 -8.63 10.96
CA LEU A 33 -16.82 -9.55 12.10
C LEU A 33 -17.46 -10.87 11.64
N ARG A 34 -16.84 -11.98 11.99
CA ARG A 34 -17.33 -13.35 11.76
C ARG A 34 -17.38 -14.14 13.05
N TYR A 35 -18.46 -14.86 13.25
CA TYR A 35 -18.64 -15.76 14.38
C TYR A 35 -19.65 -16.85 14.04
N ARG A 36 -19.73 -17.88 14.89
CA ARG A 36 -20.77 -18.90 14.81
C ARG A 36 -21.86 -18.60 15.83
N GLY A 37 -23.11 -18.45 15.38
CA GLY A 37 -24.24 -18.18 16.25
C GLY A 37 -24.43 -19.30 17.28
N ARG A 38 -24.56 -18.95 18.57
CA ARG A 38 -24.69 -19.93 19.67
C ARG A 38 -25.92 -20.81 19.55
N SER A 39 -27.06 -20.20 19.30
CA SER A 39 -28.35 -20.89 19.18
C SER A 39 -28.61 -21.49 17.81
N SER A 40 -28.18 -20.80 16.75
CA SER A 40 -28.44 -21.22 15.36
C SER A 40 -27.39 -22.13 14.76
N GLY A 41 -26.17 -22.14 15.33
CA GLY A 41 -25.01 -22.81 14.74
C GLY A 41 -24.53 -22.23 13.40
N ARG A 42 -25.21 -21.19 12.87
CA ARG A 42 -24.90 -20.60 11.55
C ARG A 42 -23.66 -19.75 11.60
N HIS A 43 -22.93 -19.71 10.50
CA HIS A 43 -21.78 -18.81 10.36
C HIS A 43 -22.29 -17.44 9.89
N ILE A 44 -22.02 -16.40 10.66
CA ILE A 44 -22.51 -15.04 10.44
C ILE A 44 -21.35 -14.13 10.13
N ALA A 45 -21.50 -13.26 9.11
CA ALA A 45 -20.54 -12.21 8.78
C ALA A 45 -21.27 -10.86 8.70
N LEU A 46 -20.82 -9.87 9.46
CA LEU A 46 -21.42 -8.54 9.47
C LEU A 46 -20.36 -7.42 9.52
N PRO A 47 -20.66 -6.26 8.92
CA PRO A 47 -19.81 -5.08 9.04
C PRO A 47 -20.00 -4.45 10.42
N VAL A 48 -18.88 -4.08 11.05
CA VAL A 48 -18.88 -3.42 12.37
C VAL A 48 -17.95 -2.21 12.35
N SER A 49 -18.37 -1.12 12.99
CA SER A 49 -17.48 -0.02 13.30
C SER A 49 -16.67 -0.39 14.54
N TYR A 50 -15.36 -0.16 14.50
CA TYR A 50 -14.47 -0.61 15.55
C TYR A 50 -13.43 0.44 15.94
N VAL A 51 -12.87 0.27 17.11
CA VAL A 51 -11.65 0.92 17.58
C VAL A 51 -10.68 -0.15 18.05
N ARG A 52 -9.43 -0.07 17.65
CA ARG A 52 -8.40 -0.98 18.13
C ARG A 52 -7.58 -0.35 19.25
N VAL A 53 -7.40 -1.08 20.33
CA VAL A 53 -6.62 -0.66 21.50
C VAL A 53 -5.69 -1.81 21.88
N GLY A 54 -4.43 -1.71 21.53
CA GLY A 54 -3.46 -2.80 21.75
C GLY A 54 -3.90 -4.10 21.05
N ASP A 55 -4.05 -5.16 21.85
CA ASP A 55 -4.52 -6.46 21.37
C ASP A 55 -6.04 -6.64 21.48
N SER A 56 -6.79 -5.58 21.74
CA SER A 56 -8.24 -5.62 21.84
C SER A 56 -8.89 -4.78 20.73
N VAL A 57 -10.06 -5.24 20.30
CA VAL A 57 -10.94 -4.53 19.35
C VAL A 57 -12.25 -4.25 20.03
N VAL A 58 -12.60 -2.98 20.10
CA VAL A 58 -13.83 -2.46 20.69
C VAL A 58 -14.83 -2.19 19.59
N VAL A 59 -15.98 -2.85 19.62
CA VAL A 59 -17.08 -2.72 18.67
C VAL A 59 -18.28 -2.16 19.40
N ARG A 60 -18.75 -0.97 19.03
CA ARG A 60 -19.99 -0.42 19.57
C ARG A 60 -21.21 -1.11 18.94
N VAL A 61 -22.19 -1.43 19.75
CA VAL A 61 -23.46 -1.97 19.31
C VAL A 61 -24.52 -0.86 19.22
N ALA A 62 -24.38 0.01 18.24
CA ALA A 62 -25.37 1.09 18.03
C ALA A 62 -26.78 0.51 17.83
N ASN A 63 -27.80 1.11 18.49
CA ASN A 63 -29.19 0.65 18.48
C ASN A 63 -29.32 -0.82 18.93
N ALA A 64 -28.76 -1.16 20.07
CA ALA A 64 -28.65 -2.52 20.60
C ALA A 64 -30.03 -3.22 20.74
N ALA A 65 -31.08 -2.47 21.01
CA ALA A 65 -32.45 -3.00 21.12
C ALA A 65 -32.95 -3.69 19.84
N THR A 66 -32.54 -3.18 18.68
CA THR A 66 -32.93 -3.70 17.35
C THR A 66 -32.04 -4.80 16.82
N LYS A 67 -30.91 -5.08 17.48
CA LYS A 67 -29.91 -6.03 17.03
C LYS A 67 -29.73 -7.19 17.99
N ALA A 68 -29.68 -8.41 17.46
CA ALA A 68 -29.54 -9.62 18.25
C ALA A 68 -28.13 -10.21 18.23
N TRP A 69 -27.28 -9.80 17.28
CA TRP A 69 -25.99 -10.44 17.03
C TRP A 69 -25.03 -10.39 18.22
N TRP A 70 -24.99 -9.28 18.96
CA TRP A 70 -24.10 -9.05 20.10
C TRP A 70 -24.42 -9.96 21.31
N ARG A 71 -25.67 -10.45 21.41
CA ARG A 71 -26.10 -11.36 22.48
C ARG A 71 -25.31 -12.68 22.47
N ASN A 72 -24.70 -13.05 21.33
CA ASN A 72 -23.81 -14.20 21.25
C ASN A 72 -22.54 -14.03 22.09
N PHE A 73 -22.18 -12.80 22.45
CA PHE A 73 -21.00 -12.44 23.21
C PHE A 73 -21.29 -12.16 24.70
N ARG A 74 -22.50 -12.38 25.19
CA ARG A 74 -22.84 -12.26 26.64
C ARG A 74 -21.99 -13.16 27.54
N SER A 75 -21.48 -14.23 27.01
CA SER A 75 -20.38 -14.99 27.58
C SER A 75 -19.25 -15.09 26.54
N PRO A 76 -17.99 -15.30 26.94
CA PRO A 76 -16.86 -15.36 26.03
C PRO A 76 -17.13 -16.26 24.82
N HIS A 77 -16.92 -15.74 23.60
CA HIS A 77 -17.25 -16.44 22.37
C HIS A 77 -16.19 -16.22 21.29
N PRO A 78 -15.75 -17.30 20.60
CA PRO A 78 -14.79 -17.19 19.52
C PRO A 78 -15.34 -16.32 18.38
N ALA A 79 -14.51 -15.41 17.89
CA ALA A 79 -14.78 -14.56 16.75
C ALA A 79 -13.53 -14.35 15.90
N SER A 80 -13.76 -14.06 14.63
CA SER A 80 -12.72 -13.59 13.72
C SER A 80 -13.13 -12.20 13.25
N ILE A 81 -12.20 -11.27 13.25
CA ILE A 81 -12.44 -9.92 12.77
C ILE A 81 -11.41 -9.54 11.72
N ARG A 82 -11.87 -8.93 10.63
CA ARG A 82 -11.01 -8.40 9.58
C ARG A 82 -10.85 -6.91 9.77
N ILE A 83 -9.63 -6.49 10.08
CA ILE A 83 -9.25 -5.11 10.34
C ILE A 83 -8.09 -4.76 9.42
N ASP A 84 -8.12 -3.60 8.76
CA ASP A 84 -7.08 -3.16 7.83
C ASP A 84 -6.70 -4.22 6.75
N GLY A 85 -7.66 -5.10 6.43
CA GLY A 85 -7.48 -6.17 5.47
C GLY A 85 -6.96 -7.50 6.04
N PHE A 86 -6.62 -7.57 7.36
CA PHE A 86 -6.17 -8.78 8.04
C PHE A 86 -7.29 -9.46 8.83
N TRP A 87 -7.27 -10.78 8.81
CA TRP A 87 -8.06 -11.57 9.74
C TRP A 87 -7.28 -11.78 11.03
N SER A 88 -7.92 -11.46 12.15
CA SER A 88 -7.46 -11.83 13.48
C SER A 88 -8.55 -12.65 14.15
N THR A 89 -8.15 -13.65 14.92
CA THR A 89 -9.04 -14.47 15.74
C THR A 89 -8.93 -14.03 17.18
N GLY A 90 -10.00 -14.16 17.95
CA GLY A 90 -10.00 -13.80 19.35
C GLY A 90 -11.24 -14.29 20.06
N ILE A 91 -11.33 -13.93 21.32
CA ILE A 91 -12.50 -14.19 22.16
C ILE A 91 -13.20 -12.87 22.42
N GLY A 92 -14.45 -12.79 22.00
CA GLY A 92 -15.30 -11.62 22.23
C GLY A 92 -16.15 -11.78 23.49
N HIS A 93 -16.35 -10.69 24.23
CA HIS A 93 -17.31 -10.60 25.32
C HIS A 93 -18.05 -9.26 25.29
N VAL A 94 -19.22 -9.20 25.90
CA VAL A 94 -20.02 -7.96 26.03
C VAL A 94 -19.62 -7.21 27.27
N VAL A 95 -19.40 -5.91 27.11
CA VAL A 95 -19.29 -4.94 28.20
C VAL A 95 -20.63 -4.21 28.27
N ALA A 96 -21.37 -4.46 29.35
CA ALA A 96 -22.70 -3.90 29.57
C ALA A 96 -22.62 -2.45 30.08
N PRO A 97 -23.63 -1.62 29.76
CA PRO A 97 -23.76 -0.26 30.27
C PRO A 97 -23.70 -0.20 31.82
N GLY A 98 -23.15 0.89 32.36
CA GLY A 98 -23.09 1.14 33.79
C GLY A 98 -21.90 0.48 34.52
N SER A 99 -20.95 -0.13 33.82
CA SER A 99 -19.71 -0.65 34.40
C SER A 99 -18.55 0.32 34.16
N LEU A 100 -17.52 0.28 35.04
CA LEU A 100 -16.28 1.06 34.85
C LEU A 100 -15.61 0.73 33.51
N GLU A 101 -15.65 -0.53 33.10
CA GLU A 101 -15.13 -0.97 31.82
C GLU A 101 -15.90 -0.33 30.66
N HIS A 102 -17.22 -0.17 30.79
CA HIS A 102 -18.05 0.49 29.78
C HIS A 102 -17.65 1.96 29.59
N GLU A 103 -17.46 2.70 30.70
CA GLU A 103 -17.03 4.10 30.64
C GLU A 103 -15.65 4.24 29.96
N GLN A 104 -14.74 3.30 30.21
CA GLN A 104 -13.44 3.29 29.55
C GLN A 104 -13.56 3.02 28.04
N MET A 105 -14.42 2.08 27.63
CA MET A 105 -14.65 1.76 26.23
C MET A 105 -15.34 2.92 25.51
N GLU A 106 -16.28 3.59 26.18
CA GLU A 106 -16.94 4.79 25.66
C GLU A 106 -15.94 5.92 25.42
N ALA A 107 -15.08 6.23 26.38
CA ALA A 107 -14.05 7.27 26.25
C ALA A 107 -13.08 6.97 25.09
N LEU A 108 -12.64 5.72 24.94
CA LEU A 108 -11.79 5.28 23.85
C LEU A 108 -12.48 5.40 22.50
N TYR A 109 -13.75 4.96 22.43
CA TYR A 109 -14.55 5.02 21.20
C TYR A 109 -14.86 6.46 20.78
N GLN A 110 -15.22 7.33 21.75
CA GLN A 110 -15.48 8.76 21.50
C GLN A 110 -14.24 9.49 21.00
N LYS A 111 -13.07 9.19 21.57
CA LYS A 111 -11.79 9.77 21.13
C LYS A 111 -11.47 9.42 19.68
N ALA A 112 -11.77 8.18 19.27
CA ALA A 112 -11.52 7.71 17.90
C ALA A 112 -12.59 8.19 16.90
N HIS A 113 -13.82 8.42 17.38
CA HIS A 113 -14.97 8.83 16.57
C HIS A 113 -15.68 10.10 17.14
N PRO A 114 -15.02 11.26 17.15
CA PRO A 114 -15.54 12.45 17.83
C PRO A 114 -16.84 13.00 17.26
N ARG A 115 -17.20 12.63 16.04
CA ARG A 115 -18.42 13.06 15.35
C ARG A 115 -19.60 12.10 15.55
N HIS A 116 -19.39 10.95 16.18
CA HIS A 116 -20.47 9.99 16.42
C HIS A 116 -21.18 10.34 17.71
N ARG A 117 -22.52 10.46 17.61
CA ARG A 117 -23.35 10.56 18.80
C ARG A 117 -23.41 9.19 19.46
N ILE A 118 -22.89 9.07 20.68
CA ILE A 118 -22.89 7.84 21.46
C ILE A 118 -24.14 7.84 22.34
N ASP A 119 -24.87 6.74 22.33
CA ASP A 119 -25.92 6.46 23.28
C ASP A 119 -25.30 5.72 24.47
N VAL A 120 -25.48 6.24 25.67
CA VAL A 120 -24.88 5.72 26.92
C VAL A 120 -25.35 4.30 27.23
N ASP A 121 -26.51 3.92 26.70
CA ASP A 121 -27.09 2.57 26.90
C ASP A 121 -26.62 1.55 25.87
N ASP A 122 -25.84 1.94 24.86
CA ASP A 122 -25.30 1.02 23.87
C ASP A 122 -24.17 0.15 24.45
N PRO A 123 -24.28 -1.18 24.49
CA PRO A 123 -23.19 -2.04 24.95
C PRO A 123 -22.04 -2.08 23.96
N TYR A 124 -20.87 -2.45 24.45
CA TYR A 124 -19.70 -2.75 23.60
C TYR A 124 -19.45 -4.25 23.52
N VAL A 125 -18.95 -4.71 22.39
CA VAL A 125 -18.34 -6.04 22.25
C VAL A 125 -16.84 -5.83 22.17
N VAL A 126 -16.12 -6.31 23.16
CA VAL A 126 -14.67 -6.30 23.20
C VAL A 126 -14.16 -7.65 22.74
N ILE A 127 -13.33 -7.66 21.71
CA ILE A 127 -12.68 -8.88 21.19
C ILE A 127 -11.21 -8.82 21.55
N VAL A 128 -10.82 -9.66 22.50
CA VAL A 128 -9.41 -9.86 22.87
C VAL A 128 -8.80 -10.75 21.81
N LEU A 129 -7.90 -10.21 21.03
CA LEU A 129 -7.25 -10.92 19.93
C LEU A 129 -6.23 -11.90 20.49
N GLY A 130 -6.28 -13.15 20.04
CA GLY A 130 -5.25 -14.12 20.32
C GLY A 130 -3.92 -13.71 19.71
N ALA A 131 -2.82 -14.16 20.28
CA ALA A 131 -1.46 -13.84 19.84
C ALA A 131 -1.10 -14.34 18.42
N GLU A 132 -1.95 -15.10 17.77
CA GLU A 132 -1.79 -15.48 16.38
C GLU A 132 -2.12 -14.30 15.44
N LYS A 133 -1.18 -13.38 15.34
CA LYS A 133 -1.03 -12.60 14.10
C LYS A 133 -0.74 -13.63 13.02
N THR A 134 -1.73 -13.98 12.20
CA THR A 134 -1.44 -14.69 10.94
C THR A 134 -0.56 -13.78 10.11
N THR A 135 0.75 -13.96 10.27
CA THR A 135 1.73 -13.29 9.41
C THR A 135 1.34 -13.62 7.98
N PRO A 136 1.08 -12.63 7.13
CA PRO A 136 0.65 -12.91 5.77
C PRO A 136 1.68 -13.81 5.10
N SER A 137 1.20 -14.75 4.30
CA SER A 137 2.10 -15.64 3.58
C SER A 137 3.00 -14.81 2.65
N ARG A 138 4.26 -15.22 2.51
CA ARG A 138 5.20 -14.58 1.57
C ARG A 138 4.58 -14.42 0.18
N ARG A 139 3.84 -15.43 -0.27
CA ARG A 139 3.16 -15.44 -1.57
C ARG A 139 2.04 -14.38 -1.67
N GLU A 140 1.26 -14.20 -0.60
CA GLU A 140 0.20 -13.20 -0.60
C GLU A 140 0.78 -11.77 -0.61
N LEU A 141 1.82 -11.51 0.20
CA LEU A 141 2.51 -10.23 0.19
C LEU A 141 3.10 -9.92 -1.18
N SER A 142 3.85 -10.87 -1.77
CA SER A 142 4.43 -10.69 -3.12
C SER A 142 3.37 -10.41 -4.17
N ARG A 143 2.25 -11.13 -4.17
CA ARG A 143 1.15 -10.91 -5.13
C ARG A 143 0.51 -9.54 -4.97
N ARG A 144 0.21 -9.14 -3.74
CA ARG A 144 -0.40 -7.83 -3.46
C ARG A 144 0.54 -6.69 -3.85
N TRP A 145 1.81 -6.84 -3.53
CA TRP A 145 2.85 -5.88 -3.90
C TRP A 145 2.98 -5.78 -5.41
N PHE A 146 3.13 -6.91 -6.09
CA PHE A 146 3.26 -6.96 -7.54
C PHE A 146 2.10 -6.25 -8.24
N VAL A 147 0.85 -6.57 -7.90
CA VAL A 147 -0.33 -5.95 -8.52
C VAL A 147 -0.39 -4.45 -8.22
N ALA A 148 -0.17 -4.04 -6.95
CA ALA A 148 -0.27 -2.64 -6.57
C ALA A 148 0.82 -1.78 -7.21
N VAL A 149 2.06 -2.27 -7.25
CA VAL A 149 3.19 -1.52 -7.82
C VAL A 149 3.10 -1.48 -9.34
N THR A 150 2.81 -2.62 -10.00
CA THR A 150 2.63 -2.63 -11.47
C THR A 150 1.52 -1.67 -11.90
N ALA A 151 0.36 -1.70 -11.23
CA ALA A 151 -0.73 -0.78 -11.54
C ALA A 151 -0.36 0.69 -11.24
N GLY A 152 0.26 0.94 -10.08
CA GLY A 152 0.66 2.29 -9.68
C GLY A 152 1.70 2.90 -10.60
N GLU A 153 2.70 2.13 -11.00
CA GLU A 153 3.76 2.56 -11.92
C GLU A 153 3.20 2.82 -13.33
N THR A 154 2.39 1.88 -13.85
CA THR A 154 1.76 2.04 -15.16
C THR A 154 0.85 3.28 -15.23
N LEU A 155 0.07 3.53 -14.17
CA LEU A 155 -0.78 4.72 -14.09
C LEU A 155 0.04 6.00 -13.88
N GLY A 156 1.06 5.93 -13.04
CA GLY A 156 1.95 7.06 -12.76
C GLY A 156 2.70 7.51 -13.99
N PHE A 157 3.21 6.57 -14.78
CA PHE A 157 3.95 6.83 -16.00
C PHE A 157 3.12 7.55 -17.09
N ALA A 158 1.80 7.50 -17.03
CA ALA A 158 0.94 8.28 -17.91
C ALA A 158 1.19 9.79 -17.77
N ALA A 159 1.58 10.30 -16.61
CA ALA A 159 1.84 11.72 -16.39
C ALA A 159 3.07 12.22 -17.17
N PRO A 160 4.28 11.64 -17.05
CA PRO A 160 5.42 12.06 -17.87
C PRO A 160 5.24 11.76 -19.35
N ALA A 161 4.53 10.71 -19.73
CA ALA A 161 4.21 10.43 -21.13
C ALA A 161 3.32 11.53 -21.73
N ALA A 162 2.29 11.95 -21.00
CA ALA A 162 1.43 13.06 -21.42
C ALA A 162 2.18 14.41 -21.46
N ALA A 163 2.98 14.69 -20.42
CA ALA A 163 3.80 15.90 -20.35
C ALA A 163 4.75 15.98 -21.55
N GLY A 164 5.48 14.89 -21.86
CA GLY A 164 6.37 14.84 -23.03
C GLY A 164 5.64 15.06 -24.35
N ALA A 165 4.48 14.41 -24.54
CA ALA A 165 3.68 14.55 -25.76
C ALA A 165 3.12 15.98 -25.95
N LEU A 166 2.67 16.61 -24.85
CA LEU A 166 2.09 17.96 -24.88
C LEU A 166 3.12 19.08 -25.03
N THR A 167 4.38 18.83 -24.71
CA THR A 167 5.44 19.83 -24.70
C THR A 167 6.53 19.59 -25.74
N VAL A 168 6.36 18.63 -26.66
CA VAL A 168 7.39 18.19 -27.61
C VAL A 168 7.95 19.36 -28.46
N ASP A 169 7.12 20.31 -28.82
CA ASP A 169 7.51 21.49 -29.63
C ASP A 169 7.80 22.74 -28.76
N SER A 170 7.88 22.58 -27.44
CA SER A 170 8.09 23.70 -26.50
C SER A 170 9.59 23.96 -26.27
N ALA A 171 9.89 25.13 -25.69
CA ALA A 171 11.25 25.45 -25.28
C ALA A 171 11.76 24.43 -24.20
N PRO A 172 13.07 24.06 -24.19
CA PRO A 172 13.63 23.06 -23.32
C PRO A 172 13.31 23.26 -21.82
N GLY A 173 13.25 24.51 -21.35
CA GLY A 173 12.87 24.82 -19.97
C GLY A 173 11.42 24.50 -19.65
N VAL A 174 10.49 24.64 -20.61
CA VAL A 174 9.08 24.28 -20.47
C VAL A 174 8.94 22.76 -20.41
N ILE A 175 9.64 22.04 -21.29
CA ILE A 175 9.69 20.56 -21.27
C ILE A 175 10.18 20.07 -19.92
N ALA A 176 11.30 20.63 -19.44
CA ALA A 176 11.89 20.22 -18.16
C ALA A 176 10.93 20.49 -16.98
N ALA A 177 10.31 21.67 -16.93
CA ALA A 177 9.36 22.01 -15.87
C ALA A 177 8.14 21.08 -15.89
N ALA A 178 7.57 20.80 -17.06
CA ALA A 178 6.44 19.89 -17.22
C ALA A 178 6.79 18.45 -16.77
N LEU A 179 7.97 17.95 -17.17
CA LEU A 179 8.43 16.62 -16.79
C LEU A 179 8.75 16.52 -15.29
N LEU A 180 9.27 17.55 -14.63
CA LEU A 180 9.50 17.55 -13.18
C LEU A 180 8.19 17.54 -12.38
N ILE A 181 7.18 18.28 -12.84
CA ILE A 181 5.82 18.20 -12.26
C ILE A 181 5.26 16.79 -12.43
N ALA A 182 5.35 16.25 -13.65
CA ALA A 182 4.85 14.92 -13.97
C ALA A 182 5.57 13.82 -13.17
N ALA A 183 6.88 13.92 -12.96
CA ALA A 183 7.66 13.04 -12.13
C ALA A 183 7.21 13.03 -10.66
N THR A 184 6.83 14.20 -10.16
CA THR A 184 6.29 14.32 -8.79
C THR A 184 4.94 13.61 -8.68
N ILE A 185 4.09 13.73 -9.72
CA ILE A 185 2.80 13.03 -9.79
C ILE A 185 3.01 11.51 -9.90
N GLU A 186 3.90 11.05 -10.79
CA GLU A 186 4.27 9.65 -10.96
C GLU A 186 4.75 9.04 -9.64
N GLY A 187 5.73 9.67 -8.98
CA GLY A 187 6.23 9.23 -7.68
C GLY A 187 5.14 9.19 -6.61
N GLY A 188 4.22 10.15 -6.61
CA GLY A 188 3.07 10.20 -5.71
C GLY A 188 2.08 9.04 -5.93
N VAL A 189 1.74 8.74 -7.19
CA VAL A 189 0.83 7.64 -7.57
C VAL A 189 1.45 6.28 -7.22
N LEU A 190 2.72 6.09 -7.56
CA LEU A 190 3.47 4.88 -7.18
C LEU A 190 3.48 4.71 -5.67
N ALA A 191 3.88 5.74 -4.93
CA ALA A 191 3.95 5.70 -3.46
C ALA A 191 2.59 5.46 -2.81
N PHE A 192 1.52 6.04 -3.34
CA PHE A 192 0.17 5.78 -2.86
C PHE A 192 -0.17 4.29 -3.01
N SER A 193 0.11 3.70 -4.16
CA SER A 193 -0.14 2.28 -4.45
C SER A 193 0.68 1.37 -3.52
N GLN A 194 1.96 1.67 -3.32
CA GLN A 194 2.86 0.97 -2.38
C GLN A 194 2.35 1.10 -0.94
N SER A 195 1.99 2.30 -0.51
CA SER A 195 1.54 2.58 0.85
C SER A 195 0.30 1.78 1.25
N ARG A 196 -0.56 1.44 0.29
CA ARG A 196 -1.74 0.59 0.54
C ARG A 196 -1.34 -0.81 0.99
N VAL A 197 -0.29 -1.38 0.39
CA VAL A 197 0.23 -2.69 0.78
C VAL A 197 1.01 -2.59 2.09
N LEU A 198 1.81 -1.53 2.27
CA LEU A 198 2.58 -1.33 3.50
C LEU A 198 1.65 -1.09 4.70
N ARG A 199 0.59 -0.29 4.56
CA ARG A 199 -0.43 -0.12 5.60
C ARG A 199 -1.19 -1.39 5.95
N TRP A 200 -1.42 -2.23 4.93
CA TRP A 200 -2.02 -3.53 5.17
C TRP A 200 -1.11 -4.41 6.04
N LEU A 201 0.22 -4.30 5.93
CA LEU A 201 1.20 -5.11 6.66
C LEU A 201 1.67 -4.45 7.97
N LEU A 202 1.90 -3.14 7.94
CA LEU A 202 2.52 -2.37 9.03
C LEU A 202 1.49 -1.45 9.68
N HIS A 203 1.21 -1.71 10.96
CA HIS A 203 0.25 -0.90 11.73
C HIS A 203 0.75 0.54 11.89
N GLY A 204 -0.13 1.52 11.64
CA GLY A 204 0.24 2.93 11.77
C GLY A 204 1.27 3.43 10.75
N PHE A 205 1.41 2.75 9.59
CA PHE A 205 2.35 3.16 8.55
C PHE A 205 2.06 4.58 8.05
N PRO A 206 3.03 5.51 8.05
CA PRO A 206 2.84 6.91 7.73
C PRO A 206 2.77 7.11 6.20
N THR A 207 1.58 6.94 5.64
CA THR A 207 1.33 7.08 4.21
C THR A 207 1.81 8.40 3.64
N ARG A 208 1.60 9.52 4.37
CA ARG A 208 2.02 10.84 3.93
C ARG A 208 3.54 10.93 3.79
N ASP A 209 4.27 10.48 4.82
CA ASP A 209 5.74 10.50 4.81
C ASP A 209 6.30 9.66 3.67
N TRP A 210 5.67 8.50 3.40
CA TRP A 210 6.05 7.62 2.30
C TRP A 210 5.84 8.27 0.93
N ILE A 211 4.69 8.92 0.73
CA ILE A 211 4.38 9.63 -0.52
C ILE A 211 5.37 10.79 -0.73
N MET A 212 5.58 11.60 0.31
CA MET A 212 6.52 12.73 0.23
C MET A 212 7.95 12.28 -0.05
N ALA A 213 8.42 11.23 0.63
CA ALA A 213 9.75 10.67 0.41
C ALA A 213 9.92 10.15 -1.03
N THR A 214 8.93 9.41 -1.53
CA THR A 214 8.99 8.87 -2.89
C THR A 214 8.95 9.97 -3.94
N ALA A 215 8.05 10.95 -3.79
CA ALA A 215 7.96 12.09 -4.70
C ALA A 215 9.25 12.92 -4.71
N ALA A 216 9.85 13.16 -3.57
CA ALA A 216 11.14 13.84 -3.46
C ALA A 216 12.27 13.05 -4.13
N GLY A 217 12.32 11.73 -3.92
CA GLY A 217 13.28 10.86 -4.59
C GLY A 217 13.11 10.82 -6.10
N ALA A 218 11.86 10.74 -6.57
CA ALA A 218 11.54 10.80 -8.00
C ALA A 218 11.94 12.16 -8.60
N LEU A 219 11.59 13.26 -7.94
CA LEU A 219 11.99 14.60 -8.37
C LEU A 219 13.52 14.74 -8.49
N ALA A 220 14.27 14.23 -7.50
CA ALA A 220 15.73 14.24 -7.56
C ALA A 220 16.28 13.41 -8.72
N ALA A 221 15.74 12.21 -8.95
CA ALA A 221 16.15 11.34 -10.05
C ALA A 221 15.86 11.99 -11.43
N TRP A 222 14.66 12.55 -11.61
CA TRP A 222 14.28 13.22 -12.84
C TRP A 222 15.07 14.51 -13.08
N THR A 223 15.35 15.29 -12.03
CA THR A 223 16.19 16.51 -12.15
C THR A 223 17.55 16.16 -12.73
N VAL A 224 18.19 15.10 -12.23
CA VAL A 224 19.48 14.63 -12.74
C VAL A 224 19.35 14.02 -14.12
N GLY A 225 18.29 13.23 -14.37
CA GLY A 225 18.03 12.61 -15.67
C GLY A 225 17.78 13.60 -16.82
N LEU A 226 17.27 14.80 -16.51
CA LEU A 226 17.06 15.87 -17.49
C LEU A 226 18.32 16.68 -17.82
N VAL A 227 19.39 16.59 -17.01
CA VAL A 227 20.63 17.33 -17.25
C VAL A 227 21.24 17.05 -18.65
N PRO A 228 21.34 15.79 -19.13
CA PRO A 228 21.80 15.53 -20.49
C PRO A 228 20.87 16.10 -21.58
N VAL A 229 19.56 16.14 -21.34
CA VAL A 229 18.59 16.68 -22.29
C VAL A 229 18.74 18.20 -22.43
N LEU A 230 19.00 18.91 -21.33
CA LEU A 230 19.11 20.37 -21.29
C LEU A 230 20.51 20.88 -21.66
N TYR A 231 21.54 20.11 -21.33
CA TYR A 231 22.96 20.56 -21.40
C TYR A 231 23.87 19.57 -22.11
N GLY A 232 23.33 18.59 -22.87
CA GLY A 232 24.08 17.51 -23.49
C GLY A 232 25.22 18.01 -24.37
N ASP A 233 24.98 19.02 -25.22
CA ASP A 233 26.00 19.64 -26.08
C ASP A 233 27.15 20.25 -25.28
N ARG A 234 26.84 20.88 -24.14
CA ARG A 234 27.86 21.47 -23.28
C ARG A 234 28.65 20.39 -22.55
N LEU A 235 27.96 19.37 -22.02
CA LEU A 235 28.59 18.25 -21.33
C LEU A 235 29.51 17.44 -22.25
N GLY A 236 29.08 17.25 -23.51
CA GLY A 236 29.85 16.52 -24.51
C GLY A 236 31.22 17.20 -24.85
N ASN A 237 31.32 18.50 -24.61
CA ASN A 237 32.53 19.26 -24.82
C ASN A 237 33.49 19.26 -23.60
N TRP A 238 33.10 18.64 -22.47
CA TRP A 238 33.97 18.56 -21.29
C TRP A 238 35.07 17.53 -21.48
N PRO A 239 36.27 17.73 -20.86
CA PRO A 239 37.26 16.70 -20.81
C PRO A 239 36.69 15.43 -20.15
N ALA A 240 36.99 14.26 -20.71
CA ALA A 240 36.51 12.97 -20.19
C ALA A 240 36.79 12.76 -18.69
N ALA A 241 37.90 13.30 -18.20
CA ALA A 241 38.28 13.27 -16.79
C ALA A 241 37.25 13.97 -15.86
N VAL A 242 36.48 14.92 -16.37
CA VAL A 242 35.41 15.62 -15.63
C VAL A 242 34.06 15.03 -15.98
N GLN A 243 33.81 14.76 -17.25
CA GLN A 243 32.54 14.22 -17.74
C GLN A 243 32.20 12.87 -17.10
N VAL A 244 33.14 11.92 -17.10
CA VAL A 244 32.90 10.57 -16.58
C VAL A 244 32.52 10.56 -15.10
N PRO A 245 33.24 11.21 -14.17
CA PRO A 245 32.81 11.27 -12.77
C PRO A 245 31.44 11.95 -12.56
N VAL A 246 31.15 13.02 -13.29
CA VAL A 246 29.88 13.74 -13.18
C VAL A 246 28.72 12.87 -13.64
N VAL A 247 28.85 12.21 -14.79
CA VAL A 247 27.82 11.27 -15.29
C VAL A 247 27.65 10.09 -14.34
N ALA A 248 28.75 9.54 -13.82
CA ALA A 248 28.69 8.45 -12.86
C ALA A 248 27.97 8.87 -11.56
N ALA A 249 28.28 10.04 -11.02
CA ALA A 249 27.60 10.59 -9.84
C ALA A 249 26.09 10.80 -10.12
N GLY A 250 25.77 11.35 -11.29
CA GLY A 250 24.37 11.49 -11.72
C GLY A 250 23.64 10.15 -11.79
N ALA A 251 24.24 9.13 -12.40
CA ALA A 251 23.67 7.79 -12.48
C ALA A 251 23.42 7.18 -11.09
N LEU A 252 24.35 7.38 -10.15
CA LEU A 252 24.16 6.94 -8.76
C LEU A 252 22.95 7.64 -8.11
N VAL A 253 22.81 8.95 -8.27
CA VAL A 253 21.65 9.68 -7.74
C VAL A 253 20.36 9.14 -8.35
N MET A 254 20.29 8.96 -9.67
CA MET A 254 19.10 8.42 -10.35
C MET A 254 18.69 7.04 -9.79
N VAL A 255 19.66 6.16 -9.59
CA VAL A 255 19.38 4.77 -9.16
C VAL A 255 19.01 4.70 -7.68
N PHE A 256 19.62 5.51 -6.82
CA PHE A 256 19.50 5.38 -5.37
C PHE A 256 18.52 6.36 -4.72
N ALA A 257 18.18 7.49 -5.36
CA ALA A 257 17.39 8.56 -4.75
C ALA A 257 16.07 8.08 -4.14
N ILE A 258 15.25 7.33 -4.88
CA ILE A 258 13.98 6.81 -4.39
C ILE A 258 14.21 5.80 -3.27
N GLY A 259 15.15 4.86 -3.44
CA GLY A 259 15.44 3.83 -2.46
C GLY A 259 15.89 4.40 -1.12
N VAL A 260 16.77 5.41 -1.14
CA VAL A 260 17.25 6.11 0.06
C VAL A 260 16.15 6.89 0.76
N ALA A 261 15.35 7.65 0.00
CA ALA A 261 14.25 8.43 0.54
C ALA A 261 13.20 7.52 1.22
N GLN A 262 12.83 6.41 0.58
CA GLN A 262 11.90 5.43 1.12
C GLN A 262 12.48 4.64 2.31
N TRP A 263 13.78 4.31 2.27
CA TRP A 263 14.48 3.67 3.39
C TRP A 263 14.39 4.51 4.66
N TYR A 264 14.53 5.83 4.56
CA TYR A 264 14.42 6.72 5.72
C TYR A 264 13.10 6.58 6.47
N VAL A 265 12.02 6.28 5.77
CA VAL A 265 10.72 5.99 6.37
C VAL A 265 10.67 4.54 6.87
N LEU A 266 11.07 3.57 6.05
CA LEU A 266 10.92 2.13 6.33
C LEU A 266 11.81 1.64 7.50
N ARG A 267 12.95 2.28 7.76
CA ARG A 267 13.88 1.91 8.84
C ARG A 267 13.26 1.89 10.24
N ARG A 268 12.10 2.55 10.41
CA ARG A 268 11.35 2.55 11.68
C ARG A 268 10.66 1.22 11.98
N TRP A 269 10.56 0.33 10.99
CA TRP A 269 9.84 -0.96 11.11
C TRP A 269 10.72 -2.18 10.96
N SER A 270 11.95 -2.03 10.47
CA SER A 270 12.84 -3.18 10.29
C SER A 270 14.30 -2.75 10.26
N ASP A 271 15.13 -3.46 11.01
CA ASP A 271 16.60 -3.29 10.98
C ASP A 271 17.19 -3.68 9.63
N ARG A 272 16.45 -4.51 8.86
CA ARG A 272 16.84 -4.94 7.51
C ARG A 272 16.42 -3.95 6.42
N ALA A 273 15.84 -2.80 6.78
CA ALA A 273 15.33 -1.82 5.82
C ALA A 273 16.41 -1.30 4.84
N VAL A 274 17.70 -1.38 5.19
CA VAL A 274 18.81 -1.03 4.28
C VAL A 274 18.78 -1.84 2.97
N LEU A 275 18.27 -3.08 3.01
CA LEU A 275 18.08 -3.90 1.82
C LEU A 275 17.09 -3.28 0.81
N TRP A 276 16.24 -2.36 1.28
CA TRP A 276 15.30 -1.65 0.42
C TRP A 276 15.99 -0.74 -0.59
N ILE A 277 17.09 -0.10 -0.20
CA ILE A 277 17.92 0.73 -1.08
C ILE A 277 18.40 -0.12 -2.27
N TRP A 278 18.97 -1.28 -1.98
CA TRP A 278 19.45 -2.21 -3.01
C TRP A 278 18.31 -2.81 -3.84
N GLY A 279 17.18 -3.15 -3.19
CA GLY A 279 16.00 -3.67 -3.87
C GLY A 279 15.44 -2.69 -4.90
N ASN A 280 15.40 -1.40 -4.57
CA ASN A 280 15.03 -0.35 -5.52
C ASN A 280 16.06 -0.21 -6.63
N ALA A 281 17.34 -0.10 -6.31
CA ALA A 281 18.41 0.06 -7.30
C ALA A 281 18.40 -1.08 -8.33
N VAL A 282 18.38 -2.33 -7.86
CA VAL A 282 18.32 -3.51 -8.75
C VAL A 282 17.01 -3.52 -9.53
N GLY A 283 15.88 -3.18 -8.89
CA GLY A 283 14.57 -3.12 -9.52
C GLY A 283 14.53 -2.13 -10.68
N TRP A 284 15.01 -0.91 -10.47
CA TRP A 284 15.05 0.12 -11.51
C TRP A 284 16.02 -0.21 -12.64
N ILE A 285 17.22 -0.70 -12.34
CA ILE A 285 18.20 -1.13 -13.37
C ILE A 285 17.60 -2.26 -14.20
N ALA A 286 17.03 -3.28 -13.58
CA ALA A 286 16.42 -4.41 -14.29
C ALA A 286 15.18 -3.98 -15.10
N GLY A 287 14.37 -3.08 -14.54
CA GLY A 287 13.18 -2.52 -15.20
C GLY A 287 13.55 -1.72 -16.45
N LEU A 288 14.52 -0.81 -16.35
CA LEU A 288 15.02 -0.04 -17.50
C LEU A 288 15.66 -0.94 -18.56
N ALA A 289 16.41 -1.96 -18.14
CA ALA A 289 16.97 -2.95 -19.07
C ALA A 289 15.85 -3.71 -19.80
N ALA A 290 14.80 -4.11 -19.09
CA ALA A 290 13.64 -4.76 -19.70
C ALA A 290 12.89 -3.84 -20.67
N PHE A 291 12.69 -2.57 -20.28
CA PHE A 291 12.11 -1.55 -21.14
C PHE A 291 12.88 -1.41 -22.45
N THR A 292 14.19 -1.18 -22.38
CA THR A 292 15.04 -1.01 -23.57
C THR A 292 15.08 -2.28 -24.41
N THR A 293 15.15 -3.46 -23.81
CA THR A 293 15.14 -4.74 -24.52
C THR A 293 13.86 -4.94 -25.34
N VAL A 294 12.71 -4.53 -24.79
CA VAL A 294 11.42 -4.64 -25.48
C VAL A 294 11.26 -3.54 -26.55
N THR A 295 11.59 -2.29 -26.22
CA THR A 295 11.27 -1.16 -27.07
C THR A 295 12.25 -0.94 -28.21
N THR A 296 13.57 -1.15 -27.97
CA THR A 296 14.62 -0.86 -28.99
C THR A 296 14.42 -1.64 -30.30
N PRO A 297 14.13 -2.94 -30.33
CA PRO A 297 13.94 -3.66 -31.58
C PRO A 297 12.63 -3.31 -32.31
N LEU A 298 11.67 -2.69 -31.59
CA LEU A 298 10.37 -2.34 -32.13
C LEU A 298 10.32 -0.90 -32.67
N TRP A 299 11.18 0.00 -32.17
CA TRP A 299 11.23 1.38 -32.65
C TRP A 299 11.95 1.48 -34.01
N ARG A 300 11.30 2.18 -34.94
CA ARG A 300 11.83 2.42 -36.29
C ARG A 300 11.55 3.88 -36.70
N ALA A 301 12.46 4.45 -37.44
CA ALA A 301 12.25 5.79 -38.03
C ALA A 301 11.00 5.79 -38.94
N GLY A 302 10.20 6.84 -38.87
CA GLY A 302 9.00 7.03 -39.70
C GLY A 302 7.73 6.30 -39.17
N GLN A 303 7.77 5.69 -38.02
CA GLN A 303 6.56 5.12 -37.40
C GLN A 303 5.56 6.20 -37.01
N SER A 304 4.26 5.86 -37.06
CA SER A 304 3.21 6.77 -36.56
C SER A 304 3.33 6.96 -35.02
N ALA A 305 2.92 8.13 -34.55
CA ALA A 305 2.90 8.47 -33.13
C ALA A 305 2.13 7.43 -32.30
N MET A 306 1.03 6.88 -32.85
CA MET A 306 0.24 5.84 -32.18
C MET A 306 1.04 4.56 -31.98
N VAL A 307 1.76 4.07 -32.98
CA VAL A 307 2.61 2.87 -32.88
C VAL A 307 3.71 3.10 -31.86
N THR A 308 4.38 4.24 -31.91
CA THR A 308 5.41 4.62 -30.94
C THR A 308 4.86 4.64 -29.51
N ALA A 309 3.67 5.21 -29.29
CA ALA A 309 3.01 5.26 -28.00
C ALA A 309 2.64 3.84 -27.48
N VAL A 310 2.16 2.95 -28.34
CA VAL A 310 1.84 1.56 -28.00
C VAL A 310 3.11 0.79 -27.60
N ILE A 311 4.20 0.96 -28.34
CA ILE A 311 5.49 0.34 -28.00
C ILE A 311 5.99 0.85 -26.65
N GLY A 312 5.93 2.17 -26.43
CA GLY A 312 6.30 2.78 -25.14
C GLY A 312 5.44 2.29 -23.98
N ALA A 313 4.13 2.19 -24.17
CA ALA A 313 3.22 1.65 -23.17
C ALA A 313 3.51 0.17 -22.83
N LEU A 314 3.76 -0.66 -23.84
CA LEU A 314 4.14 -2.06 -23.65
C LEU A 314 5.45 -2.17 -22.85
N GLY A 315 6.48 -1.42 -23.25
CA GLY A 315 7.75 -1.35 -22.53
C GLY A 315 7.58 -0.87 -21.09
N GLY A 316 6.76 0.16 -20.87
CA GLY A 316 6.44 0.67 -19.53
C GLY A 316 5.74 -0.34 -18.63
N ILE A 317 4.79 -1.12 -19.15
CA ILE A 317 4.12 -2.19 -18.40
C ILE A 317 5.12 -3.29 -18.01
N VAL A 318 6.00 -3.69 -18.95
CA VAL A 318 7.02 -4.71 -18.68
C VAL A 318 8.02 -4.19 -17.62
N MET A 319 8.48 -2.95 -17.76
CA MET A 319 9.32 -2.27 -16.76
C MET A 319 8.66 -2.30 -15.38
N ALA A 320 7.42 -1.84 -15.28
CA ALA A 320 6.66 -1.80 -14.04
C ALA A 320 6.53 -3.20 -13.39
N ALA A 321 6.28 -4.23 -14.19
CA ALA A 321 6.20 -5.61 -13.72
C ALA A 321 7.55 -6.12 -13.16
N VAL A 322 8.67 -5.81 -13.83
CA VAL A 322 10.01 -6.19 -13.39
C VAL A 322 10.39 -5.45 -12.10
N VAL A 323 10.15 -4.14 -12.01
CA VAL A 323 10.35 -3.35 -10.79
C VAL A 323 9.51 -3.90 -9.64
N ALA A 324 8.23 -4.18 -9.89
CA ALA A 324 7.31 -4.73 -8.89
C ALA A 324 7.75 -6.11 -8.38
N ALA A 325 8.16 -7.00 -9.27
CA ALA A 325 8.64 -8.34 -8.91
C ALA A 325 9.92 -8.27 -8.07
N THR A 326 10.90 -7.47 -8.51
CA THR A 326 12.19 -7.33 -7.84
C THR A 326 12.04 -6.68 -6.47
N THR A 327 11.40 -5.53 -6.40
CA THR A 327 11.16 -4.84 -5.10
C THR A 327 10.31 -5.65 -4.16
N GLY A 328 9.34 -6.44 -4.67
CA GLY A 328 8.53 -7.37 -3.89
C GLY A 328 9.34 -8.48 -3.23
N MET A 329 10.33 -9.04 -3.92
CA MET A 329 11.25 -10.03 -3.34
C MET A 329 12.05 -9.46 -2.17
N PHE A 330 12.56 -8.23 -2.30
CA PHE A 330 13.27 -7.56 -1.21
C PHE A 330 12.33 -7.21 -0.04
N LEU A 331 11.13 -6.72 -0.33
CA LEU A 331 10.12 -6.41 0.71
C LEU A 331 9.80 -7.64 1.57
N VAL A 332 9.61 -8.80 0.94
CA VAL A 332 9.37 -10.06 1.66
C VAL A 332 10.55 -10.41 2.56
N ARG A 333 11.79 -10.24 2.10
CA ARG A 333 13.00 -10.49 2.91
C ARG A 333 13.13 -9.55 4.10
N ILE A 334 12.67 -8.30 3.95
CA ILE A 334 12.73 -7.26 4.97
C ILE A 334 11.67 -7.48 6.05
N LEU A 335 10.43 -7.79 5.65
CA LEU A 335 9.26 -7.73 6.53
C LEU A 335 8.75 -9.10 7.00
N VAL A 336 9.10 -10.19 6.29
CA VAL A 336 8.70 -11.54 6.69
C VAL A 336 9.93 -12.34 7.13
N PRO A 337 10.16 -12.48 8.46
CA PRO A 337 11.28 -13.27 8.98
C PRO A 337 11.27 -14.68 8.41
N GLY A 338 12.43 -15.18 8.01
CA GLY A 338 12.58 -16.60 7.70
C GLY A 338 12.35 -17.41 8.97
N HIS A 339 11.58 -18.47 8.90
CA HIS A 339 11.62 -19.50 9.94
C HIS A 339 13.06 -20.03 9.93
N THR A 340 13.85 -19.63 10.91
CA THR A 340 15.04 -20.40 11.26
C THR A 340 14.49 -21.72 11.82
N PRO A 341 14.79 -22.89 11.24
CA PRO A 341 14.45 -24.14 11.88
C PRO A 341 15.11 -24.09 13.26
N ALA A 342 14.31 -24.29 14.31
CA ALA A 342 14.85 -24.49 15.63
C ALA A 342 15.89 -25.60 15.51
N SER A 343 17.14 -25.29 15.81
CA SER A 343 18.20 -26.29 15.96
C SER A 343 17.75 -27.24 17.06
N LEU A 344 17.50 -28.49 16.67
CA LEU A 344 17.28 -29.63 17.58
C LEU A 344 18.50 -29.81 18.48
#